data_7f7260c83518fe09b9d144bb5ef3a898
#
_entry.id   7f7260c83518fe09b9d144bb5ef3a898
#
_cell.length_a   1.000
_cell.length_b   1.000
_cell.length_c   1.000
_cell.angle_alpha   90.00
_cell.angle_beta   90.00
_cell.angle_gamma   90.00
#
_symmetry.space_group_name_H-M   'P 1'
#
loop_
_entity.id
_entity.type
_entity.pdbx_description
1 polymer ?
#
loop_
_entity_poly.entity_id
_entity_poly.type
_entity_poly.pdbx_seq_one_letter_code
_entity_poly.pdbx_strand_id
1 'polypeptide(L)'
;MRYSTTHKEQTRQKLLQSSGALAKRGGFAATGVAGLMKAIGLTGGAFYNHFPSKDELFTEVVRRELSHSPIAQQPMNRARLERCLEQYLSMAHLHNVEGGCAIPTLGAEIARAEQPVRAEAEHWLCQLQQAWAQTLEDPALAWALISQCVGALVLARMLASEPIQEEVLKASRDFIAGALHEAP
;
A
#
# COMPACT_ATOMS: atom_id res chain seq x y z
N MET A 1 13.07 -7.56 35.19
CA MET A 1 13.07 -8.64 34.19
C MET A 1 13.62 -8.05 32.88
N ARG A 2 14.75 -8.56 32.42
CA ARG A 2 15.38 -8.14 31.15
C ARG A 2 14.69 -8.93 30.05
N TYR A 3 13.75 -8.31 29.31
CA TYR A 3 13.18 -8.93 28.12
C TYR A 3 14.31 -9.29 27.17
N SER A 4 14.30 -10.52 26.63
CA SER A 4 15.28 -10.95 25.64
C SER A 4 15.15 -10.05 24.39
N THR A 5 16.25 -9.79 23.70
CA THR A 5 16.27 -9.04 22.44
C THR A 5 15.26 -9.61 21.44
N THR A 6 15.06 -10.91 21.43
CA THR A 6 14.09 -11.64 20.60
C THR A 6 12.64 -11.24 20.92
N HIS A 7 12.28 -11.07 22.19
CA HIS A 7 10.91 -10.69 22.58
C HIS A 7 10.62 -9.23 22.22
N LYS A 8 11.60 -8.34 22.36
CA LYS A 8 11.47 -6.94 21.95
C LYS A 8 11.22 -6.83 20.43
N GLU A 9 11.98 -7.57 19.64
CA GLU A 9 11.81 -7.58 18.18
C GLU A 9 10.48 -8.20 17.75
N GLN A 10 10.04 -9.30 18.36
CA GLN A 10 8.72 -9.89 18.10
C GLN A 10 7.59 -8.91 18.41
N THR A 11 7.69 -8.17 19.50
CA THR A 11 6.69 -7.14 19.86
C THR A 11 6.70 -6.00 18.85
N ARG A 12 7.88 -5.56 18.39
CA ARG A 12 8.01 -4.52 17.35
C ARG A 12 7.36 -4.96 16.03
N GLN A 13 7.58 -6.20 15.62
CA GLN A 13 6.98 -6.75 14.40
C GLN A 13 5.44 -6.87 14.51
N LYS A 14 4.93 -7.32 15.66
CA LYS A 14 3.48 -7.34 15.92
C LYS A 14 2.87 -5.95 15.87
N LEU A 15 3.57 -4.94 16.44
CA LEU A 15 3.12 -3.56 16.41
C LEU A 15 3.08 -3.02 14.97
N LEU A 16 4.10 -3.27 14.17
CA LEU A 16 4.12 -2.88 12.75
C LEU A 16 2.97 -3.51 11.96
N GLN A 17 2.78 -4.82 12.10
CA GLN A 17 1.72 -5.53 11.38
C GLN A 17 0.33 -5.05 11.79
N SER A 18 0.06 -4.92 13.08
CA SER A 18 -1.22 -4.44 13.60
C SER A 18 -1.48 -2.99 13.20
N SER A 19 -0.44 -2.14 13.25
CA SER A 19 -0.55 -0.73 12.87
C SER A 19 -0.84 -0.57 11.38
N GLY A 20 -0.27 -1.39 10.51
CA GLY A 20 -0.56 -1.40 9.07
C GLY A 20 -2.02 -1.74 8.78
N ALA A 21 -2.55 -2.81 9.39
CA ALA A 21 -3.95 -3.19 9.25
C ALA A 21 -4.91 -2.10 9.76
N LEU A 22 -4.64 -1.54 10.95
CA LEU A 22 -5.44 -0.45 11.52
C LEU A 22 -5.39 0.81 10.66
N ALA A 23 -4.21 1.17 10.15
CA ALA A 23 -4.04 2.32 9.28
C ALA A 23 -4.87 2.17 8.00
N LYS A 24 -4.81 1.01 7.35
CA LYS A 24 -5.60 0.75 6.14
C LYS A 24 -7.11 0.72 6.37
N ARG A 25 -7.56 0.35 7.57
CA ARG A 25 -8.99 0.30 7.93
C ARG A 25 -9.58 1.67 8.28
N GLY A 26 -8.89 2.44 9.08
CA GLY A 26 -9.45 3.66 9.70
C GLY A 26 -8.57 4.90 9.61
N GLY A 27 -7.41 4.81 8.93
CA GLY A 27 -6.41 5.87 8.88
C GLY A 27 -5.41 5.80 10.04
N PHE A 28 -4.16 6.10 9.75
CA PHE A 28 -3.08 6.11 10.74
C PHE A 28 -3.18 7.32 11.68
N ALA A 29 -3.55 8.48 11.14
CA ALA A 29 -3.70 9.72 11.91
C ALA A 29 -4.77 9.59 12.99
N ALA A 30 -5.90 8.96 12.69
CA ALA A 30 -7.03 8.78 13.59
C ALA A 30 -6.72 7.84 14.78
N THR A 31 -5.74 6.93 14.64
CA THR A 31 -5.40 5.96 15.67
C THR A 31 -4.30 6.52 16.57
N GLY A 32 -4.63 6.82 17.83
CA GLY A 32 -3.64 7.26 18.84
C GLY A 32 -2.69 6.13 19.27
N VAL A 33 -1.52 6.50 19.84
CA VAL A 33 -0.53 5.54 20.38
C VAL A 33 -1.16 4.53 21.34
N ALA A 34 -2.06 4.97 22.23
CA ALA A 34 -2.76 4.07 23.15
C ALA A 34 -3.60 3.01 22.40
N GLY A 35 -4.28 3.39 21.32
CA GLY A 35 -5.05 2.48 20.46
C GLY A 35 -4.17 1.47 19.74
N LEU A 36 -3.05 1.91 19.19
CA LEU A 36 -2.06 1.04 18.53
C LEU A 36 -1.51 -0.03 19.50
N MET A 37 -1.13 0.39 20.71
CA MET A 37 -0.59 -0.52 21.72
C MET A 37 -1.65 -1.46 22.28
N LYS A 38 -2.88 -0.99 22.50
CA LYS A 38 -4.01 -1.82 22.94
C LYS A 38 -4.31 -2.94 21.94
N ALA A 39 -4.17 -2.69 20.64
CA ALA A 39 -4.40 -3.70 19.60
C ALA A 39 -3.47 -4.92 19.69
N ILE A 40 -2.31 -4.77 20.34
CA ILE A 40 -1.36 -5.88 20.59
C ILE A 40 -1.29 -6.29 22.06
N GLY A 41 -2.26 -5.84 22.88
CA GLY A 41 -2.37 -6.19 24.29
C GLY A 41 -1.36 -5.51 25.22
N LEU A 42 -0.83 -4.33 24.82
CA LEU A 42 0.16 -3.59 25.60
C LEU A 42 -0.36 -2.21 26.01
N THR A 43 0.30 -1.59 27.00
CA THR A 43 0.01 -0.24 27.47
C THR A 43 0.67 0.81 26.56
N GLY A 44 0.03 2.00 26.45
CA GLY A 44 0.56 3.12 25.66
C GLY A 44 1.98 3.54 26.05
N GLY A 45 2.33 3.47 27.32
CA GLY A 45 3.68 3.80 27.80
C GLY A 45 4.79 2.90 27.28
N ALA A 46 4.47 1.64 26.93
CA ALA A 46 5.44 0.73 26.37
C ALA A 46 5.83 1.05 24.90
N PHE A 47 5.09 1.93 24.23
CA PHE A 47 5.34 2.33 22.85
C PHE A 47 6.77 2.85 22.63
N TYR A 48 7.20 3.77 23.49
CA TYR A 48 8.50 4.44 23.36
C TYR A 48 9.71 3.53 23.59
N ASN A 49 9.49 2.27 24.03
CA ASN A 49 10.52 1.24 24.04
C ASN A 49 10.79 0.65 22.64
N HIS A 50 9.88 0.87 21.68
CA HIS A 50 9.92 0.29 20.34
C HIS A 50 10.10 1.33 19.24
N PHE A 51 9.48 2.52 19.39
CA PHE A 51 9.55 3.62 18.42
C PHE A 51 9.72 4.95 19.16
N PRO A 52 10.64 5.82 18.72
CA PRO A 52 10.85 7.15 19.29
C PRO A 52 9.64 8.08 19.12
N SER A 53 8.91 7.92 18.00
CA SER A 53 7.73 8.73 17.69
C SER A 53 6.68 7.94 16.90
N LYS A 54 5.45 8.50 16.82
CA LYS A 54 4.39 7.96 15.98
C LYS A 54 4.74 8.08 14.49
N ASP A 55 5.45 9.13 14.10
CA ASP A 55 5.86 9.37 12.70
C ASP A 55 6.92 8.37 12.25
N GLU A 56 7.84 7.99 13.15
CA GLU A 56 8.81 6.93 12.85
C GLU A 56 8.12 5.56 12.71
N LEU A 57 7.14 5.28 13.56
CA LEU A 57 6.29 4.09 13.34
C LEU A 57 5.58 4.17 11.98
N PHE A 58 5.05 5.34 11.60
CA PHE A 58 4.36 5.49 10.31
C PHE A 58 5.30 5.27 9.12
N THR A 59 6.52 5.79 9.18
CA THR A 59 7.56 5.53 8.16
C THR A 59 7.81 4.04 7.98
N GLU A 60 7.96 3.30 9.08
CA GLU A 60 8.17 1.86 9.04
C GLU A 60 6.94 1.08 8.57
N VAL A 61 5.74 1.54 8.94
CA VAL A 61 4.47 0.97 8.44
C VAL A 61 4.39 1.16 6.93
N VAL A 62 4.65 2.36 6.41
CA VAL A 62 4.63 2.65 4.96
C VAL A 62 5.64 1.77 4.24
N ARG A 63 6.89 1.71 4.71
CA ARG A 63 7.93 0.82 4.16
C ARG A 63 7.46 -0.62 4.08
N ARG A 64 6.94 -1.16 5.16
CA ARG A 64 6.46 -2.53 5.23
C ARG A 64 5.29 -2.79 4.29
N GLU A 65 4.25 -1.97 4.35
CA GLU A 65 3.02 -2.17 3.59
C GLU A 65 3.25 -2.03 2.08
N LEU A 66 4.13 -1.12 1.67
CA LEU A 66 4.48 -0.96 0.26
C LEU A 66 5.33 -2.13 -0.24
N SER A 67 6.31 -2.62 0.54
CA SER A 67 7.12 -3.78 0.15
C SER A 67 6.31 -5.09 0.04
N HIS A 68 5.17 -5.19 0.73
CA HIS A 68 4.26 -6.33 0.65
C HIS A 68 3.05 -6.09 -0.28
N SER A 69 3.03 -4.97 -0.99
CA SER A 69 1.94 -4.66 -1.91
C SER A 69 1.82 -5.71 -3.02
N PRO A 70 0.59 -6.12 -3.40
CA PRO A 70 0.37 -7.03 -4.53
C PRO A 70 1.02 -6.55 -5.83
N ILE A 71 1.13 -5.23 -6.01
CA ILE A 71 1.73 -4.59 -7.18
C ILE A 71 3.27 -4.55 -7.10
N ALA A 72 3.86 -4.80 -5.93
CA ALA A 72 5.31 -4.78 -5.71
C ALA A 72 6.05 -5.99 -6.28
N GLN A 73 5.34 -7.05 -6.63
CA GLN A 73 5.96 -8.22 -7.26
C GLN A 73 6.48 -7.80 -8.64
N GLN A 74 7.80 -7.72 -8.77
CA GLN A 74 8.43 -7.33 -10.01
C GLN A 74 7.95 -8.22 -11.17
N PRO A 75 7.31 -7.66 -12.19
CA PRO A 75 6.95 -8.44 -13.36
C PRO A 75 8.23 -8.85 -14.07
N MET A 76 8.37 -10.15 -14.36
CA MET A 76 9.52 -10.67 -15.10
C MET A 76 9.31 -10.59 -16.61
N ASN A 77 8.06 -10.37 -17.04
CA ASN A 77 7.67 -10.17 -18.43
C ASN A 77 6.28 -9.52 -18.53
N ARG A 78 5.92 -9.09 -19.73
CA ARG A 78 4.66 -8.39 -20.03
C ARG A 78 3.42 -9.20 -19.63
N ALA A 79 3.35 -10.49 -19.98
CA ALA A 79 2.21 -11.33 -19.63
C ALA A 79 1.99 -11.48 -18.12
N ARG A 80 3.05 -11.42 -17.32
CA ARG A 80 2.95 -11.43 -15.87
C ARG A 80 2.46 -10.08 -15.34
N LEU A 81 2.92 -8.97 -15.94
CA LEU A 81 2.43 -7.64 -15.63
C LEU A 81 0.92 -7.53 -15.90
N GLU A 82 0.45 -7.97 -17.05
CA GLU A 82 -0.98 -7.98 -17.40
C GLU A 82 -1.82 -8.71 -16.35
N ARG A 83 -1.45 -9.94 -16.00
CA ARG A 83 -2.14 -10.70 -14.95
C ARG A 83 -2.12 -10.00 -13.58
N CYS A 84 -1.00 -9.34 -13.25
CA CYS A 84 -0.90 -8.57 -12.00
C CYS A 84 -1.88 -7.40 -11.99
N LEU A 85 -2.00 -6.68 -13.12
CA LEU A 85 -2.92 -5.56 -13.29
C LEU A 85 -4.38 -6.01 -13.24
N GLU A 86 -4.73 -7.12 -13.88
CA GLU A 86 -6.06 -7.72 -13.80
C GLU A 86 -6.44 -8.09 -12.35
N GLN A 87 -5.53 -8.75 -11.64
CA GLN A 87 -5.75 -9.10 -10.22
C GLN A 87 -5.84 -7.87 -9.34
N TYR A 88 -5.03 -6.85 -9.61
CA TYR A 88 -5.05 -5.60 -8.87
C TYR A 88 -6.39 -4.86 -9.02
N LEU A 89 -6.95 -4.83 -10.23
CA LEU A 89 -8.23 -4.20 -10.55
C LEU A 89 -9.41 -5.18 -10.45
N SER A 90 -9.43 -6.03 -9.42
CA SER A 90 -10.50 -6.99 -9.16
C SER A 90 -11.40 -6.58 -7.99
N MET A 91 -12.65 -7.04 -7.97
CA MET A 91 -13.54 -6.89 -6.82
C MET A 91 -12.96 -7.53 -5.55
N ALA A 92 -12.25 -8.64 -5.68
CA ALA A 92 -11.56 -9.28 -4.55
C ALA A 92 -10.53 -8.34 -3.90
N HIS A 93 -9.72 -7.63 -4.70
CA HIS A 93 -8.77 -6.65 -4.17
C HIS A 93 -9.47 -5.37 -3.68
N LEU A 94 -10.53 -4.93 -4.34
CA LEU A 94 -11.35 -3.80 -3.90
C LEU A 94 -11.81 -3.98 -2.45
N HIS A 95 -12.36 -5.15 -2.13
CA HIS A 95 -12.90 -5.48 -0.80
C HIS A 95 -11.83 -5.86 0.22
N ASN A 96 -10.65 -6.30 -0.20
CA ASN A 96 -9.55 -6.67 0.68
C ASN A 96 -8.71 -5.44 1.08
N VAL A 97 -9.31 -4.51 1.81
CA VAL A 97 -8.64 -3.25 2.21
C VAL A 97 -7.40 -3.52 3.06
N GLU A 98 -7.50 -4.42 4.05
CA GLU A 98 -6.40 -4.68 5.00
C GLU A 98 -5.24 -5.46 4.39
N GLY A 99 -5.53 -6.44 3.51
CA GLY A 99 -4.52 -7.26 2.84
C GLY A 99 -4.06 -6.71 1.49
N GLY A 100 -4.78 -5.71 0.95
CA GLY A 100 -4.48 -5.10 -0.34
C GLY A 100 -3.38 -4.03 -0.30
N CYS A 101 -3.19 -3.37 -1.45
CA CYS A 101 -2.23 -2.27 -1.59
C CYS A 101 -2.57 -1.10 -0.65
N ALA A 102 -1.54 -0.58 0.01
CA ALA A 102 -1.71 0.51 0.97
C ALA A 102 -1.89 1.89 0.30
N ILE A 103 -1.43 2.10 -0.93
CA ILE A 103 -1.44 3.41 -1.59
C ILE A 103 -2.87 3.95 -1.77
N PRO A 104 -3.86 3.19 -2.29
CA PRO A 104 -5.21 3.68 -2.42
C PRO A 104 -5.87 4.09 -1.10
N THR A 105 -5.37 3.58 0.01
CA THR A 105 -5.91 3.84 1.35
C THR A 105 -5.14 4.93 2.09
N LEU A 106 -3.81 4.85 2.07
CA LEU A 106 -2.92 5.73 2.85
C LEU A 106 -2.32 6.88 2.05
N GLY A 107 -2.51 6.91 0.72
CA GLY A 107 -1.86 7.91 -0.15
C GLY A 107 -2.13 9.35 0.28
N ALA A 108 -3.37 9.68 0.68
CA ALA A 108 -3.71 11.01 1.16
C ALA A 108 -3.06 11.35 2.52
N GLU A 109 -2.85 10.37 3.41
CA GLU A 109 -2.13 10.60 4.66
C GLU A 109 -0.63 10.73 4.42
N ILE A 110 -0.06 9.89 3.57
CA ILE A 110 1.35 9.97 3.15
C ILE A 110 1.64 11.34 2.54
N ALA A 111 0.76 11.85 1.67
CA ALA A 111 0.92 13.17 1.04
C ALA A 111 0.96 14.34 2.04
N ARG A 112 0.32 14.19 3.20
CA ARG A 112 0.31 15.19 4.28
C ARG A 112 1.31 14.92 5.39
N ALA A 113 2.03 13.79 5.31
CA ALA A 113 3.00 13.41 6.34
C ALA A 113 4.32 14.18 6.21
N GLU A 114 5.14 14.06 7.24
CA GLU A 114 6.50 14.60 7.26
C GLU A 114 7.38 14.02 6.15
N GLN A 115 8.44 14.76 5.82
CA GLN A 115 9.34 14.43 4.72
C GLN A 115 9.88 12.98 4.75
N PRO A 116 10.26 12.38 5.88
CA PRO A 116 10.75 11.00 5.90
C PRO A 116 9.71 9.96 5.41
N VAL A 117 8.43 10.14 5.75
CA VAL A 117 7.35 9.25 5.29
C VAL A 117 7.16 9.37 3.78
N ARG A 118 7.15 10.59 3.26
CA ARG A 118 7.01 10.85 1.81
C ARG A 118 8.19 10.31 1.02
N ALA A 119 9.40 10.47 1.54
CA ALA A 119 10.62 9.95 0.92
C ALA A 119 10.63 8.41 0.82
N GLU A 120 10.10 7.72 1.84
CA GLU A 120 9.96 6.27 1.81
C GLU A 120 8.96 5.81 0.72
N ALA A 121 7.83 6.50 0.61
CA ALA A 121 6.84 6.20 -0.42
C ALA A 121 7.37 6.52 -1.84
N GLU A 122 8.06 7.65 -2.00
CA GLU A 122 8.71 8.03 -3.26
C GLU A 122 9.74 6.99 -3.70
N HIS A 123 10.62 6.57 -2.77
CA HIS A 123 11.61 5.54 -3.06
C HIS A 123 10.98 4.26 -3.60
N TRP A 124 9.94 3.77 -2.94
CA TRP A 124 9.23 2.56 -3.37
C TRP A 124 8.52 2.75 -4.70
N LEU A 125 7.81 3.88 -4.91
CA LEU A 125 7.12 4.17 -6.17
C LEU A 125 8.08 4.27 -7.35
N CYS A 126 9.25 4.90 -7.15
CA CYS A 126 10.29 4.95 -8.18
C CYS A 126 10.83 3.57 -8.53
N GLN A 127 11.04 2.69 -7.54
CA GLN A 127 11.47 1.31 -7.80
C GLN A 127 10.41 0.53 -8.59
N LEU A 128 9.14 0.66 -8.21
CA LEU A 128 8.04 0.03 -8.94
C LEU A 128 7.98 0.51 -10.39
N GLN A 129 8.03 1.84 -10.58
CA GLN A 129 8.00 2.46 -11.90
C GLN A 129 9.18 1.99 -12.76
N GLN A 130 10.39 1.97 -12.23
CA GLN A 130 11.57 1.49 -12.95
C GLN A 130 11.43 0.03 -13.39
N ALA A 131 10.91 -0.85 -12.52
CA ALA A 131 10.69 -2.24 -12.84
C ALA A 131 9.67 -2.42 -13.99
N TRP A 132 8.58 -1.62 -13.97
CA TRP A 132 7.58 -1.65 -15.03
C TRP A 132 8.09 -1.00 -16.31
N ALA A 133 8.82 0.10 -16.22
CA ALA A 133 9.44 0.78 -17.36
C ALA A 133 10.40 -0.15 -18.13
N GLN A 134 11.16 -0.97 -17.43
CA GLN A 134 12.02 -1.99 -18.06
C GLN A 134 11.23 -3.06 -18.81
N THR A 135 10.06 -3.46 -18.29
CA THR A 135 9.20 -4.46 -18.91
C THR A 135 8.44 -3.90 -20.13
N LEU A 136 8.06 -2.64 -20.06
CA LEU A 136 7.25 -1.94 -21.07
C LEU A 136 8.09 -1.19 -22.11
N GLU A 137 9.37 -0.98 -21.83
CA GLU A 137 10.28 -0.11 -22.59
C GLU A 137 9.77 1.35 -22.70
N ASP A 138 8.82 1.73 -21.80
CA ASP A 138 8.21 3.05 -21.74
C ASP A 138 8.04 3.54 -20.29
N PRO A 139 8.90 4.47 -19.85
CA PRO A 139 8.81 5.04 -18.49
C PRO A 139 7.55 5.87 -18.23
N ALA A 140 7.00 6.52 -19.26
CA ALA A 140 5.79 7.33 -19.12
C ALA A 140 4.56 6.45 -18.98
N LEU A 141 4.46 5.38 -19.78
CA LEU A 141 3.40 4.39 -19.67
C LEU A 141 3.42 3.72 -18.30
N ALA A 142 4.60 3.38 -17.75
CA ALA A 142 4.71 2.81 -16.42
C ALA A 142 4.06 3.71 -15.35
N TRP A 143 4.34 5.02 -15.35
CA TRP A 143 3.67 5.97 -14.45
C TRP A 143 2.18 6.06 -14.70
N ALA A 144 1.74 6.07 -15.96
CA ALA A 144 0.32 6.13 -16.32
C ALA A 144 -0.45 4.92 -15.77
N LEU A 145 0.10 3.71 -15.93
CA LEU A 145 -0.52 2.48 -15.44
C LEU A 145 -0.58 2.42 -13.92
N ILE A 146 0.48 2.83 -13.21
CA ILE A 146 0.47 2.93 -11.74
C ILE A 146 -0.63 3.90 -11.29
N SER A 147 -0.72 5.07 -11.92
CA SER A 147 -1.71 6.08 -11.58
C SER A 147 -3.13 5.60 -11.87
N GLN A 148 -3.35 4.93 -13.01
CA GLN A 148 -4.64 4.35 -13.38
C GLN A 148 -5.09 3.28 -12.37
N CYS A 149 -4.21 2.37 -11.97
CA CYS A 149 -4.49 1.35 -10.98
C CYS A 149 -4.91 1.92 -9.63
N VAL A 150 -4.13 2.87 -9.12
CA VAL A 150 -4.39 3.51 -7.82
C VAL A 150 -5.67 4.32 -7.88
N GLY A 151 -5.85 5.13 -8.93
CA GLY A 151 -7.02 5.99 -9.12
C GLY A 151 -8.31 5.19 -9.24
N ALA A 152 -8.31 4.10 -10.01
CA ALA A 152 -9.46 3.23 -10.18
C ALA A 152 -9.93 2.61 -8.85
N LEU A 153 -9.00 2.12 -8.02
CA LEU A 153 -9.35 1.58 -6.70
C LEU A 153 -9.86 2.64 -5.74
N VAL A 154 -9.28 3.84 -5.76
CA VAL A 154 -9.77 4.96 -4.94
C VAL A 154 -11.20 5.31 -5.33
N LEU A 155 -11.46 5.49 -6.64
CA LEU A 155 -12.79 5.81 -7.14
C LEU A 155 -13.80 4.71 -6.81
N ALA A 156 -13.47 3.46 -7.11
CA ALA A 156 -14.36 2.33 -6.84
C ALA A 156 -14.72 2.20 -5.36
N ARG A 157 -13.76 2.41 -4.44
CA ARG A 157 -14.01 2.39 -2.98
C ARG A 157 -14.89 3.52 -2.48
N MET A 158 -15.02 4.62 -3.23
CA MET A 158 -15.91 5.74 -2.87
C MET A 158 -17.37 5.49 -3.29
N LEU A 159 -17.63 4.48 -4.11
CA LEU A 159 -18.96 4.17 -4.64
C LEU A 159 -19.70 3.19 -3.74
N ALA A 160 -21.03 3.35 -3.63
CA ALA A 160 -21.85 2.57 -2.73
C ALA A 160 -22.39 1.26 -3.35
N SER A 161 -22.45 1.17 -4.69
CA SER A 161 -23.05 0.01 -5.36
C SER A 161 -22.01 -0.82 -6.10
N GLU A 162 -22.03 -2.14 -5.90
CA GLU A 162 -21.13 -3.09 -6.57
C GLU A 162 -21.17 -3.02 -8.11
N PRO A 163 -22.35 -2.88 -8.76
CA PRO A 163 -22.39 -2.76 -10.22
C PRO A 163 -21.56 -1.59 -10.75
N ILE A 164 -21.61 -0.43 -10.11
CA ILE A 164 -20.83 0.74 -10.53
C ILE A 164 -19.34 0.59 -10.16
N GLN A 165 -19.05 -0.04 -9.03
CA GLN A 165 -17.67 -0.40 -8.67
C GLN A 165 -17.02 -1.28 -9.75
N GLU A 166 -17.74 -2.35 -10.18
CA GLU A 166 -17.25 -3.24 -11.24
C GLU A 166 -17.13 -2.52 -12.59
N GLU A 167 -18.05 -1.60 -12.93
CA GLU A 167 -17.97 -0.78 -14.13
C GLU A 167 -16.68 0.05 -14.17
N VAL A 168 -16.32 0.72 -13.07
CA VAL A 168 -15.07 1.50 -12.96
C VAL A 168 -13.85 0.61 -13.11
N LEU A 169 -13.83 -0.55 -12.43
CA LEU A 169 -12.70 -1.47 -12.52
C LEU A 169 -12.58 -2.06 -13.92
N LYS A 170 -13.70 -2.44 -14.55
CA LYS A 170 -13.72 -2.97 -15.91
C LYS A 170 -13.22 -1.93 -16.92
N ALA A 171 -13.74 -0.69 -16.88
CA ALA A 171 -13.29 0.39 -17.76
C ALA A 171 -11.78 0.63 -17.64
N SER A 172 -11.25 0.55 -16.42
CA SER A 172 -9.81 0.70 -16.17
C SER A 172 -9.00 -0.49 -16.71
N ARG A 173 -9.49 -1.72 -16.58
CA ARG A 173 -8.85 -2.91 -17.18
C ARG A 173 -8.84 -2.82 -18.71
N ASP A 174 -9.97 -2.45 -19.33
CA ASP A 174 -10.10 -2.31 -20.78
C ASP A 174 -9.14 -1.24 -21.32
N PHE A 175 -9.03 -0.10 -20.65
CA PHE A 175 -8.08 0.97 -21.00
C PHE A 175 -6.62 0.49 -20.92
N ILE A 176 -6.26 -0.20 -19.83
CA ILE A 176 -4.91 -0.75 -19.63
C ILE A 176 -4.57 -1.79 -20.72
N ALA A 177 -5.51 -2.68 -21.02
CA ALA A 177 -5.32 -3.68 -22.07
C ALA A 177 -5.05 -3.02 -23.44
N GLY A 178 -5.83 -1.98 -23.80
CA GLY A 178 -5.58 -1.19 -25.00
C GLY A 178 -4.20 -0.53 -25.03
N ALA A 179 -3.83 0.16 -23.95
CA ALA A 179 -2.52 0.81 -23.84
C ALA A 179 -1.34 -0.18 -23.91
N LEU A 180 -1.52 -1.38 -23.37
CA LEU A 180 -0.51 -2.44 -23.47
C LEU A 180 -0.43 -3.03 -24.89
N HIS A 181 -1.50 -3.09 -25.65
CA HIS A 181 -1.47 -3.56 -27.04
C HIS A 181 -0.79 -2.57 -28.00
N GLU A 182 -0.92 -1.28 -27.75
CA GLU A 182 -0.33 -0.21 -28.56
C GLU A 182 1.15 0.03 -28.26
N ALA A 183 1.64 -0.40 -27.11
CA ALA A 183 3.04 -0.28 -26.72
C ALA A 183 3.91 -1.29 -27.52
N PRO A 184 5.10 -0.89 -27.97
CA PRO A 184 6.01 -1.68 -28.82
C PRO A 184 6.40 -3.03 -28.21
#